data_ee9cd32c79e82b885cdcffd322821db7
#
_entry.id   ee9cd32c79e82b885cdcffd322821db7
#
_cell.length_a   1.000
_cell.length_b   1.000
_cell.length_c   1.000
_cell.angle_alpha   90.00
_cell.angle_beta   90.00
_cell.angle_gamma   90.00
#
_symmetry.space_group_name_H-M   'P 1'
#
loop_
_entity.id
_entity.type
_entity.pdbx_description
1 polymer ?
#
loop_
_entity_poly.entity_id
_entity_poly.type
_entity_poly.pdbx_seq_one_letter_code
_entity_poly.pdbx_strand_id
1 'polypeptide(L)'
;MKLISLYSDYPNFKSIKFKEKGFSFIAGSEKNNSDKSTYNGVGKTLSIVLIDFCLGANALEDLKKLSSNFYLDVSINNQIFTFTRNTINNKSIFIDDIEYTVDKFRRKLEELLTIERQDNITLRTILSYFIRYKKSSFMDPIVTNKYTSSPKPDYASLLNVFYLLNLDTKLLKEKQKNHKKLDSAKNAKRSLEDKEIKSLLNSNNTNIDIELNILLKKLDEKTKLRDLYKISDTYANLKLELFNKRELLNSTINRIEIIKSNLNKINSSLEEKHDITVKELKDFYGDIIDIFPSKVLEELENVENFHNNLIKSRINRLSNSKIELTTELQEVITDKEQIEKRIDELYAILGLNGELTEYDSINNEIDAINSQISKYKGYKDNISLIENRILKCNQDMNNNNLLANQYLIDNKDKIDELNRTFASLVVDLYGEETSGSISILNNTLNNSIQFELQTKIKNDSSTGIGNSKILCFSTMLLFLNKVNVDFMIMDNKVLEGIASNQLANYFKAIHGTDDFQYIFTINQNELNELKTKLGDEYKSIIEDNIVLDLNDSGDSGKLLGTTIELDLQEK
;
A
#
# COMPACT_ATOMS: atom_id res chain seq x y z
N MET A 1 6.86 -19.86 15.91
CA MET A 1 5.48 -20.03 16.47
C MET A 1 4.94 -21.35 16.00
N LYS A 2 4.50 -22.20 16.96
CA LYS A 2 3.82 -23.48 16.70
C LYS A 2 2.38 -23.42 17.21
N LEU A 3 1.46 -24.12 16.55
CA LEU A 3 0.08 -24.26 16.98
C LEU A 3 -0.05 -25.47 17.91
N ILE A 4 -0.77 -25.32 19.04
CA ILE A 4 -0.96 -26.40 20.01
C ILE A 4 -2.38 -26.96 19.88
N SER A 5 -3.39 -26.11 20.06
CA SER A 5 -4.78 -26.55 20.00
C SER A 5 -5.72 -25.43 19.57
N LEU A 6 -6.81 -25.81 18.89
CA LEU A 6 -7.96 -24.95 18.59
C LEU A 6 -9.19 -25.52 19.28
N TYR A 7 -9.89 -24.73 20.10
CA TYR A 7 -11.10 -25.13 20.80
C TYR A 7 -12.08 -23.95 20.93
N SER A 8 -13.29 -24.21 21.40
CA SER A 8 -14.35 -23.20 21.49
C SER A 8 -15.34 -23.53 22.60
N ASP A 9 -16.04 -22.53 23.11
CA ASP A 9 -17.22 -22.68 23.96
C ASP A 9 -18.50 -22.95 23.13
N TYR A 10 -18.40 -23.03 21.80
CA TYR A 10 -19.50 -23.38 20.94
C TYR A 10 -19.95 -24.84 21.18
N PRO A 11 -21.25 -25.08 21.44
CA PRO A 11 -21.75 -26.44 21.66
C PRO A 11 -21.39 -27.35 20.48
N ASN A 12 -20.90 -28.54 20.77
CA ASN A 12 -20.51 -29.57 19.79
C ASN A 12 -19.29 -29.23 18.91
N PHE A 13 -18.55 -28.16 19.20
CA PHE A 13 -17.30 -27.90 18.50
C PHE A 13 -16.29 -29.01 18.77
N LYS A 14 -15.72 -29.56 17.72
CA LYS A 14 -14.66 -30.57 17.82
C LYS A 14 -13.30 -29.89 17.97
N SER A 15 -12.73 -29.95 19.17
CA SER A 15 -11.40 -29.41 19.43
C SER A 15 -10.35 -30.12 18.59
N ILE A 16 -9.35 -29.36 18.14
CA ILE A 16 -8.23 -29.86 17.33
C ILE A 16 -6.96 -29.72 18.15
N LYS A 17 -6.24 -30.82 18.34
CA LYS A 17 -4.92 -30.81 18.97
C LYS A 17 -3.89 -31.13 17.91
N PHE A 18 -3.03 -30.16 17.61
CA PHE A 18 -1.98 -30.31 16.60
C PHE A 18 -0.80 -31.10 17.14
N LYS A 19 -0.09 -31.81 16.26
CA LYS A 19 1.19 -32.42 16.59
C LYS A 19 2.23 -31.31 16.82
N GLU A 20 3.11 -31.50 17.76
CA GLU A 20 4.17 -30.55 18.07
C GLU A 20 5.11 -30.33 16.88
N LYS A 21 5.29 -31.38 16.06
CA LYS A 21 6.08 -31.41 14.84
C LYS A 21 5.52 -32.43 13.85
N GLY A 22 5.90 -32.31 12.58
CA GLY A 22 5.44 -33.20 11.53
C GLY A 22 3.99 -32.93 11.11
N PHE A 23 3.30 -33.96 10.67
CA PHE A 23 1.98 -33.81 10.08
C PHE A 23 0.85 -33.70 11.09
N SER A 24 -0.18 -32.92 10.72
CA SER A 24 -1.49 -32.87 11.35
C SER A 24 -2.53 -32.83 10.25
N PHE A 25 -3.18 -33.98 9.97
CA PHE A 25 -4.21 -34.06 8.94
C PHE A 25 -5.59 -33.84 9.55
N ILE A 26 -6.38 -32.95 8.92
CA ILE A 26 -7.82 -32.77 9.18
C ILE A 26 -8.54 -33.47 8.03
N ALA A 27 -9.00 -34.67 8.30
CA ALA A 27 -9.63 -35.54 7.31
C ALA A 27 -11.13 -35.25 7.14
N GLY A 28 -11.62 -35.42 5.94
CA GLY A 28 -13.07 -35.45 5.64
C GLY A 28 -13.43 -36.76 4.98
N SER A 29 -14.29 -37.53 5.62
CA SER A 29 -14.72 -38.85 5.18
C SER A 29 -16.20 -38.90 4.88
N GLU A 30 -16.59 -39.86 4.03
CA GLU A 30 -17.98 -40.22 3.74
C GLU A 30 -18.33 -41.43 4.58
N LYS A 31 -19.38 -41.32 5.41
CA LYS A 31 -19.90 -42.42 6.23
C LYS A 31 -21.37 -42.72 5.93
N ASN A 32 -22.05 -41.86 5.17
CA ASN A 32 -23.39 -42.09 4.71
C ASN A 32 -23.37 -42.96 3.45
N ASN A 33 -24.05 -44.12 3.46
CA ASN A 33 -24.19 -45.00 2.28
C ASN A 33 -25.32 -44.53 1.32
N SER A 34 -25.55 -43.23 1.20
CA SER A 34 -26.58 -42.68 0.31
C SER A 34 -25.94 -42.01 -0.91
N ASP A 35 -26.69 -41.96 -2.02
CA ASP A 35 -26.27 -41.22 -3.23
C ASP A 35 -25.98 -39.71 -2.99
N LYS A 36 -26.26 -39.21 -1.78
CA LYS A 36 -26.03 -37.84 -1.33
C LYS A 36 -24.86 -37.72 -0.36
N SER A 37 -24.08 -38.77 -0.17
CA SER A 37 -22.87 -38.77 0.67
C SER A 37 -21.86 -37.78 0.15
N THR A 38 -21.27 -37.02 1.04
CA THR A 38 -20.27 -36.00 0.68
C THR A 38 -19.32 -35.68 1.82
N TYR A 39 -18.04 -35.59 1.54
CA TYR A 39 -17.01 -35.04 2.45
C TYR A 39 -16.94 -33.51 2.37
N ASN A 40 -17.78 -32.85 1.56
CA ASN A 40 -17.82 -31.39 1.48
C ASN A 40 -18.75 -30.81 2.56
N GLY A 41 -18.47 -29.61 3.03
CA GLY A 41 -19.28 -28.93 4.04
C GLY A 41 -19.17 -29.49 5.47
N VAL A 42 -18.29 -30.48 5.72
CA VAL A 42 -18.08 -31.05 7.07
C VAL A 42 -17.26 -30.13 8.01
N GLY A 43 -16.60 -29.08 7.48
CA GLY A 43 -15.90 -28.08 8.29
C GLY A 43 -14.37 -28.06 8.15
N LYS A 44 -13.78 -28.77 7.19
CA LYS A 44 -12.33 -28.77 6.96
C LYS A 44 -11.76 -27.37 6.74
N THR A 45 -12.22 -26.67 5.71
CA THR A 45 -11.78 -25.28 5.42
C THR A 45 -12.16 -24.33 6.55
N LEU A 46 -13.30 -24.55 7.23
CA LEU A 46 -13.72 -23.76 8.38
C LEU A 46 -12.69 -23.84 9.51
N SER A 47 -12.07 -25.00 9.76
CA SER A 47 -11.02 -25.11 10.77
C SER A 47 -9.82 -24.18 10.48
N ILE A 48 -9.42 -24.07 9.22
CA ILE A 48 -8.37 -23.13 8.79
C ILE A 48 -8.82 -21.68 8.97
N VAL A 49 -10.06 -21.37 8.59
CA VAL A 49 -10.64 -20.03 8.77
C VAL A 49 -10.64 -19.62 10.23
N LEU A 50 -10.98 -20.53 11.16
CA LEU A 50 -11.00 -20.26 12.60
C LEU A 50 -9.59 -20.06 13.17
N ILE A 51 -8.60 -20.84 12.71
CA ILE A 51 -7.19 -20.61 13.06
C ILE A 51 -6.76 -19.20 12.59
N ASP A 52 -7.02 -18.89 11.32
CA ASP A 52 -6.65 -17.59 10.76
C ASP A 52 -7.40 -16.43 11.43
N PHE A 53 -8.66 -16.64 11.84
CA PHE A 53 -9.45 -15.70 12.62
C PHE A 53 -8.79 -15.39 13.96
N CYS A 54 -8.37 -16.41 14.71
CA CYS A 54 -7.64 -16.22 15.98
C CYS A 54 -6.26 -15.56 15.77
N LEU A 55 -5.62 -15.77 14.62
CA LEU A 55 -4.38 -15.11 14.23
C LEU A 55 -4.59 -13.68 13.65
N GLY A 56 -5.75 -13.10 13.89
CA GLY A 56 -6.03 -11.72 13.57
C GLY A 56 -6.44 -11.46 12.11
N ALA A 57 -6.97 -12.46 11.38
CA ALA A 57 -7.60 -12.22 10.10
C ALA A 57 -8.82 -11.31 10.23
N ASN A 58 -9.23 -10.66 9.13
CA ASN A 58 -10.50 -9.96 9.11
C ASN A 58 -11.64 -10.96 9.35
N ALA A 59 -12.58 -10.59 10.22
CA ALA A 59 -13.70 -11.46 10.54
C ALA A 59 -14.65 -11.56 9.35
N LEU A 60 -15.06 -12.78 9.02
CA LEU A 60 -16.15 -13.04 8.07
C LEU A 60 -17.50 -12.82 8.76
N GLU A 61 -18.44 -12.18 8.08
CA GLU A 61 -19.79 -11.94 8.61
C GLU A 61 -20.51 -13.25 9.01
N ASP A 62 -20.26 -14.32 8.27
CA ASP A 62 -20.86 -15.64 8.56
C ASP A 62 -20.46 -16.21 9.92
N LEU A 63 -19.27 -15.86 10.43
CA LEU A 63 -18.82 -16.30 11.74
C LEU A 63 -19.64 -15.70 12.89
N LYS A 64 -20.28 -14.54 12.69
CA LYS A 64 -21.16 -13.93 13.72
C LYS A 64 -22.33 -14.81 14.11
N LYS A 65 -22.78 -15.69 13.20
CA LYS A 65 -23.86 -16.65 13.45
C LYS A 65 -23.52 -17.65 14.57
N LEU A 66 -22.22 -17.84 14.88
CA LEU A 66 -21.76 -18.76 15.91
C LEU A 66 -21.94 -18.22 17.31
N SER A 67 -21.85 -16.91 17.50
CA SER A 67 -22.01 -16.24 18.81
C SER A 67 -21.15 -16.86 19.94
N SER A 68 -19.88 -17.17 19.65
CA SER A 68 -19.01 -17.95 20.54
C SER A 68 -17.58 -17.44 20.53
N ASN A 69 -16.82 -17.83 21.55
CA ASN A 69 -15.38 -17.60 21.63
C ASN A 69 -14.63 -18.78 20.99
N PHE A 70 -13.58 -18.44 20.27
CA PHE A 70 -12.61 -19.40 19.76
C PHE A 70 -11.26 -19.13 20.41
N TYR A 71 -10.61 -20.20 20.82
CA TYR A 71 -9.35 -20.21 21.55
C TYR A 71 -8.31 -20.93 20.71
N LEU A 72 -7.16 -20.31 20.51
CA LEU A 72 -6.02 -20.90 19.84
C LEU A 72 -4.81 -20.85 20.75
N ASP A 73 -4.39 -22.02 21.25
CA ASP A 73 -3.15 -22.13 22.00
C ASP A 73 -1.97 -22.20 21.03
N VAL A 74 -0.97 -21.39 21.27
CA VAL A 74 0.25 -21.32 20.47
C VAL A 74 1.50 -21.35 21.35
N SER A 75 2.59 -21.90 20.86
CA SER A 75 3.91 -21.79 21.46
C SER A 75 4.77 -20.83 20.64
N ILE A 76 5.29 -19.78 21.29
CA ILE A 76 6.21 -18.82 20.68
C ILE A 76 7.43 -18.71 21.62
N ASN A 77 8.63 -18.99 21.11
CA ASN A 77 9.87 -18.97 21.90
C ASN A 77 9.77 -19.80 23.19
N ASN A 78 9.16 -20.99 23.10
CA ASN A 78 8.90 -21.92 24.21
C ASN A 78 7.95 -21.38 25.31
N GLN A 79 7.24 -20.29 25.06
CA GLN A 79 6.16 -19.80 25.90
C GLN A 79 4.82 -20.11 25.25
N ILE A 80 3.86 -20.53 26.06
CA ILE A 80 2.50 -20.83 25.58
C ILE A 80 1.64 -19.60 25.80
N PHE A 81 0.88 -19.25 24.78
CA PHE A 81 -0.11 -18.17 24.78
C PHE A 81 -1.44 -18.71 24.29
N THR A 82 -2.53 -18.25 24.86
CA THR A 82 -3.89 -18.50 24.40
C THR A 82 -4.44 -17.26 23.72
N PHE A 83 -4.73 -17.35 22.42
CA PHE A 83 -5.39 -16.29 21.67
C PHE A 83 -6.90 -16.53 21.66
N THR A 84 -7.66 -15.64 22.30
CA THR A 84 -9.12 -15.75 22.38
C THR A 84 -9.78 -14.67 21.52
N ARG A 85 -10.73 -15.08 20.68
CA ARG A 85 -11.49 -14.13 19.87
C ARG A 85 -12.95 -14.51 19.79
N ASN A 86 -13.82 -13.52 20.08
CA ASN A 86 -15.26 -13.67 20.00
C ASN A 86 -15.77 -13.39 18.58
N THR A 87 -16.72 -14.15 18.08
CA THR A 87 -17.24 -14.00 16.71
C THR A 87 -18.19 -12.81 16.55
N ILE A 88 -18.86 -12.35 17.61
CA ILE A 88 -19.70 -11.12 17.60
C ILE A 88 -18.80 -9.91 17.86
N ASN A 89 -18.13 -9.90 19.02
CA ASN A 89 -17.21 -8.82 19.40
C ASN A 89 -15.82 -9.08 18.82
N ASN A 90 -15.74 -9.12 17.49
CA ASN A 90 -14.54 -9.57 16.78
C ASN A 90 -13.50 -8.48 16.53
N LYS A 91 -13.71 -7.26 17.08
CA LYS A 91 -12.77 -6.13 16.95
C LYS A 91 -11.62 -6.22 17.95
N SER A 92 -11.72 -7.09 18.95
CA SER A 92 -10.66 -7.35 19.93
C SER A 92 -10.24 -8.81 19.94
N ILE A 93 -9.01 -9.07 20.36
CA ILE A 93 -8.41 -10.39 20.56
C ILE A 93 -7.68 -10.35 21.90
N PHE A 94 -7.87 -11.37 22.72
CA PHE A 94 -7.16 -11.53 23.98
C PHE A 94 -5.89 -12.37 23.74
N ILE A 95 -4.81 -11.96 24.35
CA ILE A 95 -3.62 -12.80 24.57
C ILE A 95 -3.65 -13.14 26.06
N ASP A 96 -3.93 -14.39 26.38
CA ASP A 96 -4.26 -14.82 27.73
C ASP A 96 -5.43 -13.96 28.28
N ASP A 97 -5.20 -13.18 29.33
CA ASP A 97 -6.23 -12.31 29.94
C ASP A 97 -6.15 -10.85 29.49
N ILE A 98 -5.25 -10.50 28.57
CA ILE A 98 -5.02 -9.11 28.13
C ILE A 98 -5.72 -8.86 26.81
N GLU A 99 -6.60 -7.85 26.79
CA GLU A 99 -7.33 -7.44 25.61
C GLU A 99 -6.51 -6.52 24.69
N TYR A 100 -6.53 -6.82 23.40
CA TYR A 100 -5.94 -6.00 22.34
C TYR A 100 -6.96 -5.74 21.25
N THR A 101 -6.98 -4.54 20.69
CA THR A 101 -7.64 -4.36 19.38
C THR A 101 -6.92 -5.21 18.33
N VAL A 102 -7.62 -5.61 17.27
CA VAL A 102 -7.04 -6.47 16.21
C VAL A 102 -5.73 -5.90 15.67
N ASP A 103 -5.62 -4.58 15.50
CA ASP A 103 -4.38 -3.96 15.00
C ASP A 103 -3.26 -3.96 16.05
N LYS A 104 -3.55 -3.74 17.32
CA LYS A 104 -2.56 -3.86 18.40
C LYS A 104 -2.11 -5.33 18.57
N PHE A 105 -3.05 -6.28 18.48
CA PHE A 105 -2.74 -7.70 18.49
C PHE A 105 -1.78 -8.07 17.34
N ARG A 106 -2.09 -7.63 16.11
CA ARG A 106 -1.21 -7.88 14.94
C ARG A 106 0.20 -7.33 15.19
N ARG A 107 0.32 -6.11 15.72
CA ARG A 107 1.63 -5.52 16.06
C ARG A 107 2.36 -6.31 17.15
N LYS A 108 1.63 -6.72 18.19
CA LYS A 108 2.23 -7.52 19.26
C LYS A 108 2.73 -8.87 18.74
N LEU A 109 1.98 -9.50 17.84
CA LEU A 109 2.40 -10.76 17.23
C LEU A 109 3.56 -10.56 16.24
N GLU A 110 3.63 -9.43 15.51
CA GLU A 110 4.78 -9.05 14.69
C GLU A 110 6.07 -8.95 15.52
N GLU A 111 5.99 -8.33 16.71
CA GLU A 111 7.12 -8.26 17.66
C GLU A 111 7.56 -9.65 18.14
N LEU A 112 6.60 -10.49 18.56
CA LEU A 112 6.88 -11.85 19.04
C LEU A 112 7.49 -12.75 17.97
N LEU A 113 7.10 -12.55 16.70
CA LEU A 113 7.59 -13.30 15.55
C LEU A 113 8.80 -12.66 14.87
N THR A 114 9.35 -11.59 15.44
CA THR A 114 10.48 -10.84 14.86
C THR A 114 10.23 -10.34 13.42
N ILE A 115 8.97 -10.03 13.09
CA ILE A 115 8.62 -9.45 11.80
C ILE A 115 8.94 -7.96 11.85
N GLU A 116 9.92 -7.55 11.08
CA GLU A 116 10.25 -6.14 10.89
C GLU A 116 9.17 -5.47 10.03
N ARG A 117 8.19 -4.85 10.70
CA ARG A 117 7.09 -4.16 10.02
C ARG A 117 7.62 -3.05 9.12
N GLN A 118 7.21 -3.08 7.87
CA GLN A 118 7.51 -2.07 6.86
C GLN A 118 6.24 -1.83 6.02
N ASP A 119 6.26 -0.79 5.17
CA ASP A 119 5.17 -0.60 4.21
C ASP A 119 4.94 -1.88 3.40
N ASN A 120 3.73 -2.39 3.42
CA ASN A 120 3.30 -3.64 2.79
C ASN A 120 3.90 -4.94 3.36
N ILE A 121 4.75 -4.91 4.40
CA ILE A 121 5.18 -6.08 5.15
C ILE A 121 4.50 -6.04 6.52
N THR A 122 3.51 -6.89 6.69
CA THR A 122 2.69 -6.97 7.90
C THR A 122 2.45 -8.43 8.27
N LEU A 123 2.05 -8.71 9.51
CA LEU A 123 1.67 -10.05 9.94
C LEU A 123 0.74 -10.74 8.90
N ARG A 124 -0.27 -10.02 8.43
CA ARG A 124 -1.30 -10.59 7.54
C ARG A 124 -0.77 -10.91 6.16
N THR A 125 0.12 -10.06 5.61
CA THR A 125 0.74 -10.34 4.31
C THR A 125 1.74 -11.49 4.41
N ILE A 126 2.45 -11.61 5.51
CA ILE A 126 3.41 -12.71 5.76
C ILE A 126 2.69 -14.04 5.99
N LEU A 127 1.69 -14.09 6.88
CA LEU A 127 0.96 -15.33 7.17
C LEU A 127 0.25 -15.90 5.96
N SER A 128 -0.11 -15.10 4.97
CA SER A 128 -0.76 -15.57 3.74
C SER A 128 0.11 -16.53 2.91
N TYR A 129 1.42 -16.56 3.12
CA TYR A 129 2.33 -17.52 2.50
C TYR A 129 2.39 -18.87 3.21
N PHE A 130 2.01 -18.90 4.48
CA PHE A 130 1.99 -20.09 5.32
C PHE A 130 0.59 -20.66 5.54
N ILE A 131 -0.48 -19.87 5.29
CA ILE A 131 -1.88 -20.29 5.44
C ILE A 131 -2.59 -20.10 4.10
N ARG A 132 -2.82 -21.21 3.38
CA ARG A 132 -3.36 -21.22 2.03
C ARG A 132 -4.74 -21.86 2.02
N TYR A 133 -5.81 -21.08 1.98
CA TYR A 133 -7.20 -21.53 1.88
C TYR A 133 -8.10 -20.61 1.06
N LYS A 134 -7.66 -19.36 0.81
CA LYS A 134 -8.41 -18.39 0.03
C LYS A 134 -8.21 -18.60 -1.46
N LYS A 135 -9.20 -18.21 -2.26
CA LYS A 135 -9.15 -18.38 -3.72
C LYS A 135 -7.93 -17.70 -4.35
N SER A 136 -7.58 -16.50 -3.87
CA SER A 136 -6.38 -15.77 -4.32
C SER A 136 -5.08 -16.50 -4.02
N SER A 137 -5.03 -17.32 -2.97
CA SER A 137 -3.83 -18.03 -2.55
C SER A 137 -3.49 -19.27 -3.38
N PHE A 138 -4.37 -19.67 -4.32
CA PHE A 138 -4.18 -20.83 -5.20
C PHE A 138 -3.77 -20.45 -6.64
N MET A 139 -3.56 -19.19 -6.93
CA MET A 139 -3.29 -18.73 -8.29
C MET A 139 -1.80 -18.69 -8.63
N ASP A 140 -0.98 -18.32 -7.66
CA ASP A 140 0.45 -18.15 -7.86
C ASP A 140 1.19 -18.29 -6.51
N PRO A 141 2.38 -18.89 -6.46
CA PRO A 141 3.15 -19.03 -5.22
C PRO A 141 3.54 -17.68 -4.61
N ILE A 142 3.70 -16.63 -5.42
CA ILE A 142 4.19 -15.32 -5.03
C ILE A 142 3.03 -14.38 -4.69
N VAL A 143 1.93 -14.44 -5.44
CA VAL A 143 0.75 -13.56 -5.26
C VAL A 143 -0.29 -14.24 -4.38
N THR A 144 -0.43 -13.79 -3.13
CA THR A 144 -1.31 -14.45 -2.15
C THR A 144 -2.60 -13.69 -1.86
N ASN A 145 -2.67 -12.39 -2.18
CA ASN A 145 -3.73 -11.50 -1.70
C ASN A 145 -4.54 -10.83 -2.81
N LYS A 146 -4.35 -11.19 -4.07
CA LYS A 146 -5.11 -10.60 -5.18
C LYS A 146 -5.67 -11.66 -6.10
N TYR A 147 -6.98 -11.55 -6.35
CA TYR A 147 -7.62 -12.25 -7.44
C TYR A 147 -7.46 -11.42 -8.72
N THR A 148 -6.48 -11.78 -9.55
CA THR A 148 -6.27 -11.13 -10.85
C THR A 148 -6.37 -12.17 -11.95
N SER A 149 -6.97 -11.80 -13.07
CA SER A 149 -7.00 -12.62 -14.29
C SER A 149 -5.61 -12.83 -14.93
N SER A 150 -4.61 -12.08 -14.49
CA SER A 150 -3.21 -12.22 -14.85
C SER A 150 -2.35 -12.11 -13.60
N PRO A 151 -1.86 -13.23 -13.06
CA PRO A 151 -1.09 -13.28 -11.82
C PRO A 151 0.34 -12.82 -12.05
N LYS A 152 0.55 -11.55 -12.40
CA LYS A 152 1.87 -10.95 -12.36
C LYS A 152 2.11 -10.42 -10.95
N PRO A 153 3.25 -10.79 -10.32
CA PRO A 153 3.61 -10.24 -9.02
C PRO A 153 3.60 -8.71 -9.06
N ASP A 154 2.89 -8.12 -8.11
CA ASP A 154 2.95 -6.67 -7.91
C ASP A 154 4.08 -6.31 -6.93
N TYR A 155 4.30 -5.02 -6.77
CA TYR A 155 5.33 -4.52 -5.85
C TYR A 155 5.16 -5.07 -4.42
N ALA A 156 3.93 -5.12 -3.90
CA ALA A 156 3.68 -5.58 -2.53
C ALA A 156 4.00 -7.06 -2.36
N SER A 157 3.61 -7.91 -3.33
CA SER A 157 3.92 -9.34 -3.32
C SER A 157 5.42 -9.59 -3.39
N LEU A 158 6.12 -8.90 -4.30
CA LEU A 158 7.58 -9.03 -4.41
C LEU A 158 8.31 -8.56 -3.15
N LEU A 159 7.85 -7.47 -2.54
CA LEU A 159 8.43 -6.97 -1.29
C LEU A 159 8.34 -8.01 -0.17
N ASN A 160 7.15 -8.64 0.00
CA ASN A 160 6.94 -9.69 1.00
C ASN A 160 7.83 -10.92 0.72
N VAL A 161 7.87 -11.36 -0.55
CA VAL A 161 8.68 -12.53 -0.91
C VAL A 161 10.17 -12.26 -0.74
N PHE A 162 10.69 -11.10 -1.18
CA PHE A 162 12.09 -10.75 -0.96
C PHE A 162 12.44 -10.74 0.53
N TYR A 163 11.55 -10.19 1.36
CA TYR A 163 11.70 -10.22 2.82
C TYR A 163 11.77 -11.65 3.37
N LEU A 164 10.83 -12.53 2.95
CA LEU A 164 10.79 -13.93 3.38
C LEU A 164 11.98 -14.75 2.88
N LEU A 165 12.48 -14.47 1.68
CA LEU A 165 13.70 -15.07 1.12
C LEU A 165 14.98 -14.47 1.77
N ASN A 166 14.83 -13.59 2.74
CA ASN A 166 15.93 -12.87 3.39
C ASN A 166 16.80 -12.09 2.39
N LEU A 167 16.19 -11.55 1.31
CA LEU A 167 16.81 -10.70 0.32
C LEU A 167 16.59 -9.23 0.65
N ASP A 168 17.51 -8.35 0.25
CA ASP A 168 17.37 -6.91 0.51
C ASP A 168 16.22 -6.31 -0.31
N THR A 169 15.35 -5.56 0.35
CA THR A 169 14.18 -4.91 -0.25
C THR A 169 14.43 -3.47 -0.69
N LYS A 170 15.62 -2.92 -0.43
CA LYS A 170 15.94 -1.50 -0.64
C LYS A 170 15.76 -1.08 -2.08
N LEU A 171 16.31 -1.84 -3.03
CA LEU A 171 16.23 -1.52 -4.47
C LEU A 171 14.79 -1.57 -4.99
N LEU A 172 13.95 -2.51 -4.49
CA LEU A 172 12.52 -2.54 -4.80
C LEU A 172 11.84 -1.24 -4.37
N LYS A 173 12.11 -0.76 -3.15
CA LYS A 173 11.53 0.47 -2.60
C LYS A 173 12.00 1.71 -3.35
N GLU A 174 13.28 1.76 -3.69
CA GLU A 174 13.86 2.89 -4.43
C GLU A 174 13.26 3.00 -5.83
N LYS A 175 13.12 1.91 -6.57
CA LYS A 175 12.49 1.94 -7.90
C LYS A 175 11.03 2.37 -7.82
N GLN A 176 10.27 1.84 -6.86
CA GLN A 176 8.87 2.26 -6.67
C GLN A 176 8.77 3.76 -6.35
N LYS A 177 9.64 4.26 -5.45
CA LYS A 177 9.68 5.69 -5.10
C LYS A 177 10.01 6.57 -6.32
N ASN A 178 11.00 6.16 -7.11
CA ASN A 178 11.42 6.89 -8.29
C ASN A 178 10.35 6.84 -9.40
N HIS A 179 9.69 5.69 -9.58
CA HIS A 179 8.58 5.56 -10.51
C HIS A 179 7.40 6.48 -10.12
N LYS A 180 7.00 6.51 -8.85
CA LYS A 180 5.96 7.44 -8.36
C LYS A 180 6.32 8.90 -8.62
N LYS A 181 7.59 9.29 -8.40
CA LYS A 181 8.06 10.64 -8.70
C LYS A 181 7.99 10.96 -10.21
N LEU A 182 8.39 9.98 -11.03
CA LEU A 182 8.35 10.11 -12.48
C LEU A 182 6.92 10.27 -12.99
N ASP A 183 5.98 9.45 -12.51
CA ASP A 183 4.58 9.54 -12.89
C ASP A 183 3.95 10.88 -12.45
N SER A 184 4.25 11.33 -11.23
CA SER A 184 3.82 12.63 -10.75
C SER A 184 4.35 13.78 -11.64
N ALA A 185 5.64 13.73 -12.02
CA ALA A 185 6.22 14.72 -12.90
C ALA A 185 5.62 14.68 -14.33
N LYS A 186 5.40 13.48 -14.89
CA LYS A 186 4.74 13.31 -16.18
C LYS A 186 3.30 13.82 -16.18
N ASN A 187 2.55 13.55 -15.11
CA ASN A 187 1.19 14.04 -14.95
C ASN A 187 1.15 15.57 -14.82
N ALA A 188 2.07 16.16 -14.05
CA ALA A 188 2.22 17.61 -13.95
C ALA A 188 2.53 18.24 -15.31
N LYS A 189 3.42 17.61 -16.12
CA LYS A 189 3.70 18.06 -17.49
C LYS A 189 2.44 18.03 -18.37
N ARG A 190 1.72 16.89 -18.35
CA ARG A 190 0.47 16.75 -19.13
C ARG A 190 -0.57 17.79 -18.73
N SER A 191 -0.74 18.05 -17.43
CA SER A 191 -1.66 19.07 -16.95
C SER A 191 -1.29 20.47 -17.44
N LEU A 192 0.00 20.83 -17.46
CA LEU A 192 0.44 22.12 -18.03
C LEU A 192 0.27 22.19 -19.54
N GLU A 193 0.44 21.08 -20.25
CA GLU A 193 0.29 20.99 -21.70
C GLU A 193 -1.16 20.86 -22.14
N ASP A 194 -2.11 20.77 -21.21
CA ASP A 194 -3.54 20.69 -21.50
C ASP A 194 -4.05 21.92 -22.26
N LYS A 195 -5.00 21.70 -23.18
CA LYS A 195 -5.54 22.76 -24.03
C LYS A 195 -6.24 23.86 -23.22
N GLU A 196 -6.92 23.51 -22.15
CA GLU A 196 -7.62 24.49 -21.30
C GLU A 196 -6.62 25.40 -20.59
N ILE A 197 -5.54 24.84 -20.04
CA ILE A 197 -4.48 25.62 -19.37
C ILE A 197 -3.72 26.49 -20.39
N LYS A 198 -3.44 25.95 -21.58
CA LYS A 198 -2.85 26.76 -22.67
C LYS A 198 -3.76 27.89 -23.12
N SER A 199 -5.06 27.69 -23.11
CA SER A 199 -6.02 28.76 -23.47
C SER A 199 -6.02 29.93 -22.48
N LEU A 200 -5.71 29.66 -21.19
CA LEU A 200 -5.57 30.71 -20.17
C LEU A 200 -4.36 31.64 -20.42
N LEU A 201 -3.42 31.21 -21.26
CA LEU A 201 -2.31 32.05 -21.70
C LEU A 201 -2.69 32.95 -22.89
N ASN A 202 -3.94 32.90 -23.38
CA ASN A 202 -4.40 33.59 -24.57
C ASN A 202 -3.55 33.27 -25.84
N SER A 203 -2.97 32.09 -25.89
CA SER A 203 -2.14 31.64 -26.99
C SER A 203 -3.03 30.97 -28.06
N ASN A 204 -3.19 31.61 -29.19
CA ASN A 204 -3.86 31.04 -30.38
C ASN A 204 -2.97 30.04 -31.13
N ASN A 205 -1.67 30.01 -30.80
CA ASN A 205 -0.67 29.16 -31.46
C ASN A 205 -0.18 28.03 -30.55
N THR A 206 0.14 26.91 -31.16
CA THR A 206 0.70 25.74 -30.51
C THR A 206 2.15 25.92 -30.07
N ASN A 207 2.84 26.97 -30.50
CA ASN A 207 4.26 27.19 -30.21
C ASN A 207 4.49 28.50 -29.45
N ILE A 208 4.73 28.39 -28.17
CA ILE A 208 4.96 29.51 -27.25
C ILE A 208 6.23 30.30 -27.58
N ASP A 209 7.26 29.64 -28.15
CA ASP A 209 8.50 30.34 -28.55
C ASP A 209 8.25 31.32 -29.70
N ILE A 210 7.35 30.97 -30.63
CA ILE A 210 6.97 31.88 -31.72
C ILE A 210 6.22 33.08 -31.16
N GLU A 211 5.26 32.85 -30.24
CA GLU A 211 4.49 33.93 -29.61
C GLU A 211 5.40 34.86 -28.79
N LEU A 212 6.34 34.29 -28.01
CA LEU A 212 7.29 35.06 -27.26
C LEU A 212 8.15 35.96 -28.17
N ASN A 213 8.62 35.42 -29.28
CA ASN A 213 9.42 36.19 -30.25
C ASN A 213 8.61 37.32 -30.92
N ILE A 214 7.32 37.07 -31.20
CA ILE A 214 6.41 38.10 -31.75
C ILE A 214 6.19 39.21 -30.70
N LEU A 215 5.96 38.84 -29.43
CA LEU A 215 5.77 39.81 -28.35
C LEU A 215 7.05 40.62 -28.09
N LEU A 216 8.23 40.01 -28.15
CA LEU A 216 9.50 40.72 -27.98
C LEU A 216 9.74 41.72 -29.13
N LYS A 217 9.39 41.38 -30.37
CA LYS A 217 9.45 42.33 -31.51
C LYS A 217 8.47 43.49 -31.32
N LYS A 218 7.21 43.20 -30.96
CA LYS A 218 6.21 44.23 -30.68
C LYS A 218 6.64 45.15 -29.54
N LEU A 219 7.27 44.59 -28.48
CA LEU A 219 7.83 45.37 -27.38
C LEU A 219 8.91 46.35 -27.86
N ASP A 220 9.84 45.89 -28.69
CA ASP A 220 10.91 46.73 -29.25
C ASP A 220 10.34 47.85 -30.12
N GLU A 221 9.36 47.53 -30.99
CA GLU A 221 8.68 48.53 -31.85
C GLU A 221 7.96 49.59 -31.00
N LYS A 222 7.18 49.18 -29.99
CA LYS A 222 6.44 50.10 -29.12
C LYS A 222 7.38 50.92 -28.21
N THR A 223 8.48 50.33 -27.75
CA THR A 223 9.52 51.06 -26.99
C THR A 223 10.18 52.14 -27.85
N LYS A 224 10.54 51.84 -29.11
CA LYS A 224 11.09 52.83 -30.04
C LYS A 224 10.09 53.96 -30.31
N LEU A 225 8.80 53.65 -30.49
CA LEU A 225 7.78 54.69 -30.67
C LEU A 225 7.66 55.58 -29.42
N ARG A 226 7.64 55.01 -28.21
CA ARG A 226 7.64 55.77 -26.96
C ARG A 226 8.83 56.73 -26.87
N ASP A 227 10.01 56.30 -27.26
CA ASP A 227 11.27 57.06 -27.12
C ASP A 227 11.38 58.22 -28.17
N LEU A 228 10.51 58.23 -29.20
CA LEU A 228 10.41 59.32 -30.18
C LEU A 228 9.69 60.57 -29.67
N TYR A 229 8.93 60.47 -28.54
CA TYR A 229 8.24 61.62 -27.96
C TYR A 229 9.23 62.54 -27.24
N LYS A 230 9.54 63.69 -27.82
CA LYS A 230 10.40 64.75 -27.23
C LYS A 230 9.61 65.56 -26.22
N ILE A 231 10.12 65.68 -25.00
CA ILE A 231 9.45 66.32 -23.86
C ILE A 231 10.31 67.44 -23.29
N SER A 232 9.69 68.62 -22.91
CA SER A 232 10.36 69.71 -22.24
C SER A 232 10.82 69.31 -20.82
N ASP A 233 11.93 69.87 -20.31
CA ASP A 233 12.58 69.46 -19.05
C ASP A 233 11.68 69.47 -17.80
N THR A 234 10.76 70.41 -17.69
CA THR A 234 9.80 70.47 -16.58
C THR A 234 8.73 69.36 -16.69
N TYR A 235 8.38 69.01 -17.90
CA TYR A 235 7.43 67.97 -18.24
C TYR A 235 8.06 66.61 -18.11
N ALA A 236 9.37 66.50 -18.40
CA ALA A 236 10.14 65.28 -18.24
C ALA A 236 10.20 64.81 -16.78
N ASN A 237 10.35 65.77 -15.83
CA ASN A 237 10.38 65.45 -14.39
C ASN A 237 9.04 64.96 -13.85
N LEU A 238 7.94 65.63 -14.25
CA LEU A 238 6.59 65.17 -13.86
C LEU A 238 6.25 63.80 -14.44
N LYS A 239 6.73 63.55 -15.61
CA LYS A 239 6.54 62.26 -16.29
C LYS A 239 7.41 61.14 -15.67
N LEU A 240 8.60 61.46 -15.27
CA LEU A 240 9.44 60.52 -14.52
C LEU A 240 8.80 60.19 -13.16
N GLU A 241 8.21 61.21 -12.49
CA GLU A 241 7.45 60.96 -11.28
C GLU A 241 6.21 60.08 -11.54
N LEU A 242 5.50 60.31 -12.61
CA LEU A 242 4.33 59.50 -13.00
C LEU A 242 4.75 58.05 -13.30
N PHE A 243 5.85 57.87 -14.03
CA PHE A 243 6.42 56.54 -14.33
C PHE A 243 6.80 55.80 -13.05
N ASN A 244 7.54 56.44 -12.15
CA ASN A 244 7.95 55.86 -10.86
C ASN A 244 6.71 55.49 -10.00
N LYS A 245 5.68 56.33 -9.99
CA LYS A 245 4.45 56.07 -9.25
C LYS A 245 3.66 54.87 -9.85
N ARG A 246 3.65 54.69 -11.17
CA ARG A 246 3.05 53.52 -11.84
C ARG A 246 3.81 52.25 -11.56
N GLU A 247 5.14 52.24 -11.60
CA GLU A 247 5.92 51.06 -11.21
C GLU A 247 5.66 50.70 -9.74
N LEU A 248 5.58 51.70 -8.87
CA LEU A 248 5.23 51.52 -7.47
C LEU A 248 3.82 50.95 -7.31
N LEU A 249 2.86 51.45 -8.10
CA LEU A 249 1.48 50.94 -8.11
C LEU A 249 1.44 49.45 -8.52
N ASN A 250 2.15 49.08 -9.59
CA ASN A 250 2.20 47.70 -10.05
C ASN A 250 2.84 46.77 -9.00
N SER A 251 3.92 47.21 -8.35
CA SER A 251 4.55 46.43 -7.27
C SER A 251 3.64 46.29 -6.04
N THR A 252 2.88 47.34 -5.73
CA THR A 252 1.91 47.34 -4.63
C THR A 252 0.72 46.42 -4.92
N ILE A 253 0.20 46.42 -6.17
CA ILE A 253 -0.83 45.49 -6.61
C ILE A 253 -0.35 44.04 -6.52
N ASN A 254 0.85 43.75 -6.99
CA ASN A 254 1.44 42.40 -6.89
C ASN A 254 1.59 41.98 -5.42
N ARG A 255 1.99 42.88 -4.54
CA ARG A 255 2.08 42.61 -3.09
C ARG A 255 0.70 42.28 -2.50
N ILE A 256 -0.34 43.03 -2.87
CA ILE A 256 -1.73 42.77 -2.47
C ILE A 256 -2.15 41.36 -2.91
N GLU A 257 -1.87 40.95 -4.14
CA GLU A 257 -2.24 39.63 -4.64
C GLU A 257 -1.48 38.51 -3.91
N ILE A 258 -0.21 38.71 -3.58
CA ILE A 258 0.57 37.77 -2.77
C ILE A 258 -0.02 37.62 -1.37
N ILE A 259 -0.35 38.76 -0.70
CA ILE A 259 -0.94 38.75 0.64
C ILE A 259 -2.31 38.05 0.61
N LYS A 260 -3.17 38.35 -0.36
CA LYS A 260 -4.47 37.69 -0.56
C LYS A 260 -4.32 36.19 -0.78
N SER A 261 -3.36 35.78 -1.61
CA SER A 261 -3.04 34.36 -1.83
C SER A 261 -2.63 33.65 -0.54
N ASN A 262 -1.80 34.30 0.27
CA ASN A 262 -1.37 33.76 1.56
C ASN A 262 -2.54 33.71 2.57
N LEU A 263 -3.40 34.72 2.62
CA LEU A 263 -4.60 34.73 3.44
C LEU A 263 -5.56 33.60 3.04
N ASN A 264 -5.73 33.35 1.74
CA ASN A 264 -6.55 32.25 1.25
C ASN A 264 -5.97 30.89 1.68
N LYS A 265 -4.64 30.70 1.61
CA LYS A 265 -3.98 29.49 2.10
C LYS A 265 -4.17 29.30 3.61
N ILE A 266 -4.05 30.38 4.39
CA ILE A 266 -4.29 30.33 5.84
C ILE A 266 -5.75 30.00 6.13
N ASN A 267 -6.70 30.62 5.42
CA ASN A 267 -8.13 30.34 5.59
C ASN A 267 -8.44 28.88 5.26
N SER A 268 -7.95 28.36 4.13
CA SER A 268 -8.11 26.95 3.78
C SER A 268 -7.52 26.03 4.85
N SER A 269 -6.35 26.38 5.40
CA SER A 269 -5.71 25.59 6.47
C SER A 269 -6.42 25.70 7.82
N LEU A 270 -7.19 26.74 8.06
CA LEU A 270 -8.06 26.90 9.24
C LEU A 270 -9.39 26.16 9.07
N GLU A 271 -9.87 25.99 7.83
CA GLU A 271 -11.10 25.27 7.47
C GLU A 271 -10.90 23.75 7.32
N GLU A 272 -9.65 23.28 7.16
CA GLU A 272 -9.35 21.85 7.13
C GLU A 272 -9.90 21.20 8.40
N LYS A 273 -10.87 20.31 8.22
CA LYS A 273 -11.40 19.48 9.31
C LYS A 273 -10.25 18.60 9.82
N HIS A 274 -9.89 18.84 11.06
CA HIS A 274 -8.92 18.00 11.76
C HIS A 274 -9.50 16.61 11.99
N ASP A 275 -8.60 15.60 11.95
CA ASP A 275 -8.91 14.21 12.20
C ASP A 275 -9.83 14.02 13.43
N ILE A 276 -10.60 12.95 13.36
CA ILE A 276 -11.60 12.50 14.33
C ILE A 276 -11.25 12.95 15.76
N THR A 277 -12.10 13.76 16.35
CA THR A 277 -11.94 14.18 17.75
C THR A 277 -12.13 12.98 18.67
N VAL A 278 -11.47 12.98 19.84
CA VAL A 278 -11.70 11.91 20.84
C VAL A 278 -13.17 11.89 21.29
N LYS A 279 -13.91 12.98 21.14
CA LYS A 279 -15.35 13.01 21.36
C LYS A 279 -16.07 12.14 20.31
N GLU A 280 -15.70 12.23 19.05
CA GLU A 280 -16.24 11.36 17.99
C GLU A 280 -15.74 9.91 18.14
N LEU A 281 -14.53 9.71 18.65
CA LEU A 281 -14.04 8.40 19.08
C LEU A 281 -14.83 7.88 20.29
N LYS A 282 -15.12 8.71 21.28
CA LYS A 282 -15.97 8.35 22.43
C LYS A 282 -17.39 8.02 21.98
N ASP A 283 -17.96 8.79 21.08
CA ASP A 283 -19.30 8.55 20.52
C ASP A 283 -19.32 7.27 19.65
N PHE A 284 -18.19 6.94 19.01
CA PHE A 284 -18.03 5.72 18.18
C PHE A 284 -17.83 4.45 19.03
N TYR A 285 -17.12 4.56 20.16
CA TYR A 285 -16.88 3.42 21.06
C TYR A 285 -17.95 3.23 22.15
N GLY A 286 -18.88 4.20 22.30
CA GLY A 286 -20.04 4.11 23.20
C GLY A 286 -19.67 3.61 24.61
N ASP A 287 -20.53 2.75 25.17
CA ASP A 287 -20.41 2.21 26.54
C ASP A 287 -19.17 1.33 26.78
N ILE A 288 -18.35 1.06 25.76
CA ILE A 288 -17.12 0.25 25.90
C ILE A 288 -15.99 1.03 26.59
N ILE A 289 -16.08 2.35 26.64
CA ILE A 289 -15.07 3.21 27.28
C ILE A 289 -14.99 2.96 28.81
N ASP A 290 -16.09 2.61 29.43
CA ASP A 290 -16.14 2.35 30.87
C ASP A 290 -15.42 1.05 31.31
N ILE A 291 -14.99 0.23 30.33
CA ILE A 291 -14.28 -1.02 30.56
C ILE A 291 -12.74 -0.83 30.52
N PHE A 292 -12.24 0.32 30.04
CA PHE A 292 -10.80 0.55 29.98
C PHE A 292 -10.19 0.82 31.37
N PRO A 293 -9.02 0.24 31.67
CA PRO A 293 -8.28 0.57 32.89
C PRO A 293 -8.04 2.09 32.98
N SER A 294 -8.20 2.65 34.17
CA SER A 294 -8.03 4.10 34.43
C SER A 294 -6.72 4.68 33.89
N LYS A 295 -5.66 3.88 33.87
CA LYS A 295 -4.33 4.26 33.37
C LYS A 295 -4.29 4.43 31.84
N VAL A 296 -5.09 3.66 31.09
CA VAL A 296 -5.20 3.77 29.63
C VAL A 296 -6.03 5.00 29.25
N LEU A 297 -7.06 5.31 30.06
CA LEU A 297 -7.86 6.52 29.87
C LEU A 297 -7.03 7.78 30.17
N GLU A 298 -6.16 7.73 31.19
CA GLU A 298 -5.24 8.83 31.53
C GLU A 298 -4.16 9.05 30.44
N GLU A 299 -3.62 8.00 29.85
CA GLU A 299 -2.71 8.09 28.71
C GLU A 299 -3.43 8.61 27.45
N LEU A 300 -4.67 8.21 27.21
CA LEU A 300 -5.49 8.68 26.11
C LEU A 300 -5.83 10.18 26.27
N GLU A 301 -6.17 10.60 27.49
CA GLU A 301 -6.41 12.00 27.84
C GLU A 301 -5.14 12.87 27.70
N ASN A 302 -3.98 12.32 28.07
CA ASN A 302 -2.70 13.01 27.90
C ASN A 302 -2.32 13.18 26.43
N VAL A 303 -2.54 12.16 25.60
CA VAL A 303 -2.35 12.22 24.14
C VAL A 303 -3.36 13.18 23.50
N GLU A 304 -4.62 13.18 23.95
CA GLU A 304 -5.65 14.13 23.51
C GLU A 304 -5.28 15.57 23.89
N ASN A 305 -4.88 15.79 25.14
CA ASN A 305 -4.47 17.11 25.61
C ASN A 305 -3.25 17.62 24.85
N PHE A 306 -2.26 16.76 24.57
CA PHE A 306 -1.11 17.10 23.75
C PHE A 306 -1.52 17.44 22.31
N HIS A 307 -2.36 16.62 21.68
CA HIS A 307 -2.85 16.84 20.32
C HIS A 307 -3.70 18.11 20.24
N ASN A 308 -4.63 18.31 21.19
CA ASN A 308 -5.43 19.52 21.29
C ASN A 308 -4.59 20.78 21.52
N ASN A 309 -3.52 20.68 22.31
CA ASN A 309 -2.59 21.79 22.52
C ASN A 309 -1.76 22.10 21.25
N LEU A 310 -1.36 21.08 20.49
CA LEU A 310 -0.72 21.27 19.19
C LEU A 310 -1.66 21.93 18.18
N ILE A 311 -2.91 21.46 18.10
CA ILE A 311 -3.94 22.06 17.24
C ILE A 311 -4.23 23.51 17.66
N LYS A 312 -4.46 23.76 18.95
CA LYS A 312 -4.64 25.12 19.47
C LYS A 312 -3.45 26.03 19.18
N SER A 313 -2.23 25.52 19.36
CA SER A 313 -1.00 26.26 19.04
C SER A 313 -0.91 26.56 17.54
N ARG A 314 -1.26 25.60 16.68
CA ARG A 314 -1.32 25.79 15.21
C ARG A 314 -2.37 26.82 14.83
N ILE A 315 -3.59 26.69 15.37
CA ILE A 315 -4.70 27.63 15.14
C ILE A 315 -4.31 29.04 15.62
N ASN A 316 -3.76 29.17 16.82
CA ASN A 316 -3.33 30.47 17.35
C ASN A 316 -2.26 31.10 16.46
N ARG A 317 -1.26 30.34 16.03
CA ARG A 317 -0.21 30.83 15.13
C ARG A 317 -0.78 31.25 13.78
N LEU A 318 -1.66 30.43 13.17
CA LEU A 318 -2.32 30.78 11.91
C LEU A 318 -3.25 31.98 12.06
N SER A 319 -3.97 32.08 13.19
CA SER A 319 -4.83 33.23 13.48
C SER A 319 -4.04 34.52 13.67
N ASN A 320 -2.89 34.46 14.37
CA ASN A 320 -2.00 35.60 14.51
C ASN A 320 -1.42 36.03 13.17
N SER A 321 -0.93 35.06 12.37
CA SER A 321 -0.45 35.35 11.00
C SER A 321 -1.57 35.92 10.11
N LYS A 322 -2.82 35.47 10.27
CA LYS A 322 -3.97 36.04 9.57
C LYS A 322 -4.19 37.48 9.96
N ILE A 323 -4.14 37.80 11.26
CA ILE A 323 -4.28 39.18 11.76
C ILE A 323 -3.18 40.07 11.21
N GLU A 324 -1.92 39.64 11.32
CA GLU A 324 -0.76 40.36 10.79
C GLU A 324 -0.91 40.65 9.29
N LEU A 325 -1.22 39.61 8.49
CA LEU A 325 -1.39 39.76 7.05
C LEU A 325 -2.62 40.59 6.69
N THR A 326 -3.68 40.57 7.50
CA THR A 326 -4.87 41.42 7.29
C THR A 326 -4.56 42.89 7.57
N THR A 327 -3.76 43.17 8.61
CA THR A 327 -3.28 44.51 8.92
C THR A 327 -2.36 45.02 7.81
N GLU A 328 -1.38 44.17 7.38
CA GLU A 328 -0.48 44.50 6.27
C GLU A 328 -1.28 44.75 4.97
N LEU A 329 -2.32 43.95 4.70
CA LEU A 329 -3.18 44.14 3.53
C LEU A 329 -3.86 45.49 3.56
N GLN A 330 -4.37 45.90 4.72
CA GLN A 330 -5.04 47.20 4.89
C GLN A 330 -4.08 48.39 4.70
N GLU A 331 -2.85 48.26 5.22
CA GLU A 331 -1.80 49.26 5.02
C GLU A 331 -1.45 49.40 3.54
N VAL A 332 -1.20 48.27 2.87
CA VAL A 332 -0.82 48.24 1.45
C VAL A 332 -1.96 48.73 0.55
N ILE A 333 -3.23 48.50 0.92
CA ILE A 333 -4.39 49.06 0.21
C ILE A 333 -4.42 50.59 0.37
N THR A 334 -4.18 51.10 1.57
CA THR A 334 -4.12 52.55 1.83
C THR A 334 -2.99 53.20 1.02
N ASP A 335 -1.81 52.57 0.98
CA ASP A 335 -0.69 53.01 0.15
C ASP A 335 -1.06 53.02 -1.34
N LYS A 336 -1.76 51.99 -1.81
CA LYS A 336 -2.28 51.90 -3.19
C LYS A 336 -3.19 53.12 -3.50
N GLU A 337 -4.13 53.42 -2.64
CA GLU A 337 -5.06 54.56 -2.83
C GLU A 337 -4.33 55.92 -2.88
N GLN A 338 -3.31 56.08 -2.04
CA GLN A 338 -2.49 57.31 -2.07
C GLN A 338 -1.66 57.43 -3.36
N ILE A 339 -1.12 56.32 -3.85
CA ILE A 339 -0.37 56.28 -5.11
C ILE A 339 -1.33 56.57 -6.27
N GLU A 340 -2.52 55.96 -6.31
CA GLU A 340 -3.53 56.20 -7.35
C GLU A 340 -3.96 57.68 -7.36
N LYS A 341 -4.24 58.24 -6.20
CA LYS A 341 -4.57 59.67 -6.08
C LYS A 341 -3.46 60.58 -6.63
N ARG A 342 -2.20 60.26 -6.30
CA ARG A 342 -1.07 61.03 -6.81
C ARG A 342 -0.91 60.86 -8.34
N ILE A 343 -1.14 59.73 -8.87
CA ILE A 343 -1.19 59.44 -10.32
C ILE A 343 -2.28 60.30 -10.99
N ASP A 344 -3.48 60.38 -10.41
CA ASP A 344 -4.58 61.17 -10.93
C ASP A 344 -4.26 62.68 -10.91
N GLU A 345 -3.64 63.17 -9.82
CA GLU A 345 -3.15 64.55 -9.76
C GLU A 345 -2.11 64.84 -10.85
N LEU A 346 -1.19 63.96 -11.07
CA LEU A 346 -0.21 64.07 -12.14
C LEU A 346 -0.84 64.03 -13.53
N TYR A 347 -1.85 63.22 -13.74
CA TYR A 347 -2.66 63.23 -14.95
C TYR A 347 -3.43 64.51 -15.18
N ALA A 348 -4.04 65.10 -14.10
CA ALA A 348 -4.73 66.37 -14.21
C ALA A 348 -3.78 67.49 -14.60
N ILE A 349 -2.55 67.50 -14.08
CA ILE A 349 -1.53 68.47 -14.46
C ILE A 349 -0.99 68.23 -15.90
N LEU A 350 -0.84 66.98 -16.29
CA LEU A 350 -0.27 66.59 -17.57
C LEU A 350 -1.34 66.50 -18.70
N GLY A 351 -2.64 66.38 -18.36
CA GLY A 351 -3.78 66.11 -19.27
C GLY A 351 -4.17 67.27 -20.18
N LEU A 352 -3.50 68.37 -20.13
CA LEU A 352 -3.80 69.56 -20.99
C LEU A 352 -3.18 69.46 -22.42
N ASN A 353 -2.42 68.40 -22.75
CA ASN A 353 -1.79 68.23 -24.07
C ASN A 353 -2.11 66.86 -24.70
N GLY A 354 -2.72 66.85 -25.90
CA GLY A 354 -3.13 65.66 -26.63
C GLY A 354 -2.05 64.58 -26.91
N GLU A 355 -0.76 64.97 -26.88
CA GLU A 355 0.39 64.06 -27.02
C GLU A 355 0.56 63.09 -25.82
N LEU A 356 -0.09 63.40 -24.67
CA LEU A 356 0.00 62.60 -23.48
C LEU A 356 -0.87 61.34 -23.57
N THR A 357 -2.05 61.47 -24.19
CA THR A 357 -2.99 60.37 -24.35
C THR A 357 -2.40 59.26 -25.23
N GLU A 358 -1.66 59.63 -26.28
CA GLU A 358 -0.94 58.65 -27.12
C GLU A 358 0.21 58.02 -26.42
N TYR A 359 1.03 58.77 -25.69
CA TYR A 359 2.12 58.20 -24.90
C TYR A 359 1.66 57.25 -23.84
N ASP A 360 0.59 57.58 -23.12
CA ASP A 360 -0.01 56.72 -22.12
C ASP A 360 -0.63 55.48 -22.69
N SER A 361 -1.24 55.58 -23.86
CA SER A 361 -1.73 54.43 -24.63
C SER A 361 -0.57 53.47 -24.98
N ILE A 362 0.56 54.02 -25.44
CA ILE A 362 1.74 53.21 -25.78
C ILE A 362 2.33 52.54 -24.52
N ASN A 363 2.40 53.24 -23.36
CA ASN A 363 2.91 52.67 -22.13
C ASN A 363 1.98 51.53 -21.64
N ASN A 364 0.65 51.71 -21.66
CA ASN A 364 -0.31 50.68 -21.31
C ASN A 364 -0.17 49.44 -22.23
N GLU A 365 0.08 49.64 -23.52
CA GLU A 365 0.36 48.52 -24.42
C GLU A 365 1.69 47.82 -24.09
N ILE A 366 2.75 48.57 -23.76
CA ILE A 366 4.05 48.03 -23.31
C ILE A 366 3.88 47.20 -22.06
N ASP A 367 3.11 47.70 -21.04
CA ASP A 367 2.85 47.00 -19.79
C ASP A 367 2.03 45.71 -20.03
N ALA A 368 1.04 45.76 -20.93
CA ALA A 368 0.26 44.60 -21.34
C ALA A 368 1.16 43.53 -22.02
N ILE A 369 2.06 43.96 -22.93
CA ILE A 369 2.99 43.06 -23.60
C ILE A 369 3.99 42.46 -22.60
N ASN A 370 4.54 43.25 -21.68
CA ASN A 370 5.46 42.77 -20.64
C ASN A 370 4.78 41.76 -19.73
N SER A 371 3.54 41.98 -19.34
CA SER A 371 2.74 41.03 -18.55
C SER A 371 2.57 39.70 -19.30
N GLN A 372 2.28 39.74 -20.60
CA GLN A 372 2.18 38.53 -21.41
C GLN A 372 3.52 37.81 -21.56
N ILE A 373 4.62 38.54 -21.81
CA ILE A 373 5.98 37.99 -21.87
C ILE A 373 6.31 37.27 -20.56
N SER A 374 6.01 37.88 -19.42
CA SER A 374 6.27 37.30 -18.10
C SER A 374 5.50 36.01 -17.89
N LYS A 375 4.22 35.96 -18.31
CA LYS A 375 3.40 34.74 -18.25
C LYS A 375 3.99 33.61 -19.11
N TYR A 376 4.38 33.91 -20.35
CA TYR A 376 4.98 32.91 -21.24
C TYR A 376 6.34 32.41 -20.76
N LYS A 377 7.20 33.32 -20.25
CA LYS A 377 8.47 32.94 -19.64
C LYS A 377 8.25 32.03 -18.42
N GLY A 378 7.37 32.41 -17.50
CA GLY A 378 7.04 31.61 -16.32
C GLY A 378 6.49 30.22 -16.67
N TYR A 379 5.66 30.13 -17.71
CA TYR A 379 5.19 28.83 -18.21
C TYR A 379 6.34 27.97 -18.75
N LYS A 380 7.23 28.55 -19.57
CA LYS A 380 8.40 27.85 -20.14
C LYS A 380 9.36 27.37 -19.06
N ASP A 381 9.63 28.21 -18.07
CA ASP A 381 10.50 27.87 -16.93
C ASP A 381 9.91 26.70 -16.12
N ASN A 382 8.59 26.69 -15.89
CA ASN A 382 7.91 25.59 -15.21
C ASN A 382 7.98 24.28 -16.00
N ILE A 383 7.78 24.32 -17.33
CA ILE A 383 7.94 23.14 -18.18
C ILE A 383 9.38 22.63 -18.11
N SER A 384 10.38 23.51 -18.23
CA SER A 384 11.80 23.13 -18.16
C SER A 384 12.16 22.51 -16.82
N LEU A 385 11.67 23.04 -15.71
CA LEU A 385 11.86 22.46 -14.38
C LEU A 385 11.28 21.04 -14.27
N ILE A 386 10.08 20.82 -14.83
CA ILE A 386 9.45 19.50 -14.83
C ILE A 386 10.21 18.53 -15.74
N GLU A 387 10.65 18.96 -16.90
CA GLU A 387 11.47 18.14 -17.82
C GLU A 387 12.81 17.73 -17.18
N ASN A 388 13.47 18.65 -16.52
CA ASN A 388 14.69 18.35 -15.76
C ASN A 388 14.42 17.34 -14.62
N ARG A 389 13.25 17.45 -13.95
CA ARG A 389 12.84 16.47 -12.93
C ARG A 389 12.58 15.09 -13.53
N ILE A 390 11.93 15.02 -14.71
CA ILE A 390 11.71 13.77 -15.45
C ILE A 390 13.06 13.15 -15.84
N LEU A 391 13.98 13.95 -16.37
CA LEU A 391 15.32 13.49 -16.75
C LEU A 391 16.06 12.89 -15.54
N LYS A 392 16.05 13.60 -14.42
CA LYS A 392 16.67 13.12 -13.17
C LYS A 392 16.04 11.81 -12.68
N CYS A 393 14.70 11.70 -12.70
CA CYS A 393 14.04 10.46 -12.31
C CYS A 393 14.44 9.28 -13.24
N ASN A 394 14.58 9.51 -14.54
CA ASN A 394 15.05 8.49 -15.48
C ASN A 394 16.50 8.08 -15.20
N GLN A 395 17.37 9.03 -14.87
CA GLN A 395 18.76 8.75 -14.47
C GLN A 395 18.80 7.91 -13.18
N ASP A 396 18.00 8.26 -12.18
CA ASP A 396 17.89 7.52 -10.92
C ASP A 396 17.39 6.09 -11.18
N MET A 397 16.43 5.90 -12.09
CA MET A 397 15.95 4.58 -12.48
C MET A 397 17.02 3.75 -13.20
N ASN A 398 17.80 4.36 -14.09
CA ASN A 398 18.92 3.68 -14.75
C ASN A 398 20.00 3.27 -13.76
N ASN A 399 20.32 4.13 -12.81
CA ASN A 399 21.23 3.80 -11.71
C ASN A 399 20.73 2.63 -10.88
N ASN A 400 19.44 2.62 -10.52
CA ASN A 400 18.84 1.48 -9.83
C ASN A 400 18.97 0.18 -10.63
N ASN A 401 18.81 0.23 -11.96
CA ASN A 401 18.98 -0.94 -12.80
C ASN A 401 20.42 -1.47 -12.79
N LEU A 402 21.42 -0.58 -12.77
CA LEU A 402 22.84 -0.98 -12.65
C LEU A 402 23.11 -1.60 -11.28
N LEU A 403 22.64 -0.97 -10.21
CA LEU A 403 22.76 -1.49 -8.85
C LEU A 403 22.05 -2.83 -8.68
N ALA A 404 20.90 -3.02 -9.35
CA ALA A 404 20.18 -4.29 -9.32
C ALA A 404 20.94 -5.41 -10.02
N ASN A 405 21.61 -5.14 -11.14
CA ASN A 405 22.50 -6.12 -11.78
C ASN A 405 23.65 -6.51 -10.86
N GLN A 406 24.30 -5.51 -10.24
CA GLN A 406 25.38 -5.76 -9.30
C GLN A 406 24.89 -6.57 -8.09
N TYR A 407 23.73 -6.21 -7.54
CA TYR A 407 23.11 -6.95 -6.45
C TYR A 407 22.88 -8.42 -6.76
N LEU A 408 22.39 -8.74 -7.98
CA LEU A 408 22.20 -10.13 -8.41
C LEU A 408 23.52 -10.89 -8.52
N ILE A 409 24.59 -10.24 -8.95
CA ILE A 409 25.94 -10.82 -9.02
C ILE A 409 26.47 -11.08 -7.60
N ASP A 410 26.39 -10.09 -6.72
CA ASP A 410 26.90 -10.17 -5.35
C ASP A 410 26.16 -11.19 -4.48
N ASN A 411 24.87 -11.43 -4.77
CA ASN A 411 24.03 -12.40 -4.06
C ASN A 411 23.83 -13.72 -4.83
N LYS A 412 24.65 -14.00 -5.83
CA LYS A 412 24.50 -15.19 -6.67
C LYS A 412 24.45 -16.47 -5.85
N ASP A 413 25.38 -16.65 -4.92
CA ASP A 413 25.48 -17.89 -4.12
C ASP A 413 24.20 -18.12 -3.30
N LYS A 414 23.63 -17.06 -2.75
CA LYS A 414 22.38 -17.11 -1.99
C LYS A 414 21.18 -17.41 -2.89
N ILE A 415 21.13 -16.81 -4.07
CA ILE A 415 20.07 -17.08 -5.06
C ILE A 415 20.19 -18.52 -5.57
N ASP A 416 21.40 -19.02 -5.78
CA ASP A 416 21.67 -20.41 -6.18
C ASP A 416 21.28 -21.41 -5.07
N GLU A 417 21.44 -21.04 -3.79
CA GLU A 417 20.98 -21.84 -2.64
C GLU A 417 19.45 -21.92 -2.61
N LEU A 418 18.74 -20.78 -2.75
CA LEU A 418 17.28 -20.74 -2.86
C LEU A 418 16.78 -21.59 -4.03
N ASN A 419 17.46 -21.49 -5.17
CA ASN A 419 17.14 -22.29 -6.35
C ASN A 419 17.34 -23.79 -6.10
N ARG A 420 18.43 -24.20 -5.45
CA ARG A 420 18.69 -25.59 -5.08
C ARG A 420 17.64 -26.14 -4.12
N THR A 421 17.27 -25.37 -3.09
CA THR A 421 16.22 -25.77 -2.13
C THR A 421 14.88 -25.99 -2.83
N PHE A 422 14.47 -25.06 -3.70
CA PHE A 422 13.25 -25.24 -4.47
C PHE A 422 13.32 -26.41 -5.44
N ALA A 423 14.44 -26.55 -6.14
CA ALA A 423 14.67 -27.66 -7.08
C ALA A 423 14.63 -29.03 -6.38
N SER A 424 15.22 -29.17 -5.19
CA SER A 424 15.14 -30.38 -4.39
C SER A 424 13.69 -30.75 -4.06
N LEU A 425 12.89 -29.80 -3.57
CA LEU A 425 11.47 -30.05 -3.27
C LEU A 425 10.66 -30.47 -4.51
N VAL A 426 11.02 -29.94 -5.69
CA VAL A 426 10.40 -30.35 -6.95
C VAL A 426 10.83 -31.78 -7.33
N VAL A 427 12.10 -32.13 -7.13
CA VAL A 427 12.59 -33.52 -7.35
C VAL A 427 11.94 -34.47 -6.37
N ASP A 428 11.78 -34.09 -5.11
CA ASP A 428 11.07 -34.87 -4.09
C ASP A 428 9.61 -35.15 -4.50
N LEU A 429 8.97 -34.18 -5.14
CA LEU A 429 7.59 -34.31 -5.59
C LEU A 429 7.45 -35.14 -6.90
N TYR A 430 8.30 -34.84 -7.90
CA TYR A 430 8.13 -35.34 -9.27
C TYR A 430 9.11 -36.45 -9.66
N GLY A 431 10.19 -36.64 -8.91
CA GLY A 431 11.30 -37.52 -9.25
C GLY A 431 12.44 -36.81 -10.02
N GLU A 432 13.57 -37.50 -10.19
CA GLU A 432 14.84 -36.94 -10.73
C GLU A 432 14.75 -36.44 -12.19
N GLU A 433 13.77 -36.90 -12.96
CA GLU A 433 13.58 -36.48 -14.35
C GLU A 433 12.97 -35.09 -14.50
N THR A 434 12.46 -34.52 -13.43
CA THR A 434 11.78 -33.20 -13.41
C THR A 434 12.65 -32.17 -12.70
N SER A 435 12.78 -31.00 -13.29
CA SER A 435 13.53 -29.90 -12.70
C SER A 435 12.63 -28.75 -12.33
N GLY A 436 12.84 -28.20 -11.14
CA GLY A 436 12.27 -26.95 -10.68
C GLY A 436 13.30 -25.83 -10.66
N SER A 437 12.89 -24.60 -10.80
CA SER A 437 13.78 -23.45 -10.66
C SER A 437 13.06 -22.22 -10.13
N ILE A 438 13.79 -21.43 -9.36
CA ILE A 438 13.46 -20.04 -9.03
C ILE A 438 14.46 -19.15 -9.77
N SER A 439 13.96 -18.17 -10.49
CA SER A 439 14.80 -17.18 -11.14
C SER A 439 14.42 -15.78 -10.70
N ILE A 440 15.44 -14.97 -10.39
CA ILE A 440 15.30 -13.56 -10.08
C ILE A 440 16.05 -12.78 -11.15
N LEU A 441 15.32 -11.98 -11.91
CA LEU A 441 15.86 -11.21 -13.02
C LEU A 441 15.69 -9.72 -12.75
N ASN A 442 16.63 -8.92 -13.24
CA ASN A 442 16.49 -7.48 -13.18
C ASN A 442 15.44 -7.01 -14.21
N ASN A 443 14.44 -6.30 -13.76
CA ASN A 443 13.44 -5.67 -14.62
C ASN A 443 13.88 -4.24 -14.99
N THR A 444 14.39 -4.08 -16.19
CA THR A 444 14.87 -2.80 -16.73
C THR A 444 13.74 -1.93 -17.30
N LEU A 445 12.51 -2.41 -17.31
CA LEU A 445 11.36 -1.67 -17.81
C LEU A 445 11.05 -0.44 -16.95
N ASN A 446 10.45 0.57 -17.58
CA ASN A 446 10.02 1.79 -16.90
C ASN A 446 8.69 1.56 -16.17
N ASN A 447 8.75 0.80 -15.08
CA ASN A 447 7.64 0.49 -14.19
C ASN A 447 8.10 0.50 -12.72
N SER A 448 7.20 0.22 -11.79
CA SER A 448 7.47 0.24 -10.34
C SER A 448 8.18 -1.01 -9.80
N ILE A 449 8.43 -2.02 -10.65
CA ILE A 449 8.95 -3.33 -10.27
C ILE A 449 10.42 -3.43 -10.65
N GLN A 450 11.32 -3.65 -9.66
CA GLN A 450 12.76 -3.76 -9.90
C GLN A 450 13.18 -5.16 -10.34
N PHE A 451 12.58 -6.20 -9.76
CA PHE A 451 12.95 -7.58 -10.04
C PHE A 451 11.74 -8.37 -10.53
N GLU A 452 11.98 -9.29 -11.45
CA GLU A 452 11.02 -10.33 -11.80
C GLU A 452 11.44 -11.61 -11.10
N LEU A 453 10.55 -12.14 -10.27
CA LEU A 453 10.72 -13.44 -9.63
C LEU A 453 9.76 -14.43 -10.28
N GLN A 454 10.28 -15.56 -10.73
CA GLN A 454 9.52 -16.60 -11.40
C GLN A 454 9.88 -17.95 -10.81
N THR A 455 8.85 -18.77 -10.56
CA THR A 455 9.00 -20.19 -10.25
C THR A 455 8.63 -21.01 -11.49
N LYS A 456 9.46 -21.98 -11.86
CA LYS A 456 9.20 -22.86 -13.01
C LYS A 456 9.37 -24.32 -12.60
N ILE A 457 8.52 -25.17 -13.14
CA ILE A 457 8.66 -26.61 -13.14
C ILE A 457 8.63 -27.04 -14.61
N LYS A 458 9.47 -27.96 -15.01
CA LYS A 458 9.50 -28.47 -16.38
C LYS A 458 8.13 -29.00 -16.78
N ASN A 459 7.66 -28.67 -17.97
CA ASN A 459 6.33 -29.01 -18.50
C ASN A 459 5.16 -28.26 -17.84
N ASP A 460 5.35 -27.00 -17.54
CA ASP A 460 4.41 -26.11 -16.84
C ASP A 460 3.21 -25.73 -17.71
N SER A 461 2.15 -26.54 -17.69
CA SER A 461 0.91 -26.23 -18.42
C SER A 461 -0.39 -26.71 -17.76
N SER A 462 -0.33 -27.41 -16.62
CA SER A 462 -1.50 -27.95 -15.92
C SER A 462 -1.79 -27.21 -14.61
N THR A 463 -3.04 -27.28 -14.13
CA THR A 463 -3.46 -26.74 -12.83
C THR A 463 -2.66 -27.38 -11.68
N GLY A 464 -2.38 -28.68 -11.77
CA GLY A 464 -1.59 -29.41 -10.78
C GLY A 464 -0.16 -28.86 -10.62
N ILE A 465 0.46 -28.41 -11.71
CA ILE A 465 1.80 -27.78 -11.64
C ILE A 465 1.76 -26.44 -10.89
N GLY A 466 0.69 -25.65 -11.05
CA GLY A 466 0.48 -24.43 -10.28
C GLY A 466 0.43 -24.72 -8.78
N ASN A 467 -0.36 -25.70 -8.37
CA ASN A 467 -0.48 -26.14 -6.99
C ASN A 467 0.85 -26.74 -6.45
N SER A 468 1.57 -27.51 -7.26
CA SER A 468 2.91 -28.01 -6.91
C SER A 468 3.91 -26.90 -6.64
N LYS A 469 3.90 -25.83 -7.46
CA LYS A 469 4.74 -24.64 -7.21
C LYS A 469 4.39 -23.98 -5.88
N ILE A 470 3.10 -23.85 -5.56
CA ILE A 470 2.64 -23.27 -4.30
C ILE A 470 3.11 -24.10 -3.12
N LEU A 471 2.94 -25.43 -3.21
CA LEU A 471 3.34 -26.36 -2.17
C LEU A 471 4.86 -26.30 -1.93
N CYS A 472 5.68 -26.47 -2.97
CA CYS A 472 7.14 -26.42 -2.87
C CYS A 472 7.64 -25.05 -2.39
N PHE A 473 7.04 -23.95 -2.88
CA PHE A 473 7.45 -22.61 -2.51
C PHE A 473 7.14 -22.29 -1.03
N SER A 474 5.95 -22.63 -0.56
CA SER A 474 5.57 -22.42 0.86
C SER A 474 6.41 -23.28 1.80
N THR A 475 6.73 -24.52 1.40
CA THR A 475 7.64 -25.40 2.16
C THR A 475 9.06 -24.83 2.20
N MET A 476 9.56 -24.31 1.09
CA MET A 476 10.86 -23.62 1.07
C MET A 476 10.88 -22.41 2.01
N LEU A 477 9.81 -21.59 2.02
CA LEU A 477 9.73 -20.46 2.93
C LEU A 477 9.70 -20.91 4.39
N LEU A 478 9.04 -22.03 4.69
CA LEU A 478 9.02 -22.62 6.02
C LEU A 478 10.44 -23.05 6.44
N PHE A 479 11.20 -23.71 5.56
CA PHE A 479 12.59 -24.14 5.83
C PHE A 479 13.54 -22.96 6.05
N LEU A 480 13.33 -21.84 5.34
CA LEU A 480 14.12 -20.62 5.55
C LEU A 480 13.85 -19.97 6.90
N ASN A 481 12.69 -20.19 7.48
CA ASN A 481 12.23 -19.75 8.81
C ASN A 481 12.63 -18.30 9.17
N LYS A 482 12.49 -17.38 8.21
CA LYS A 482 12.88 -15.96 8.39
C LYS A 482 12.11 -15.25 9.50
N VAL A 483 10.90 -15.70 9.80
CA VAL A 483 9.93 -14.96 10.64
C VAL A 483 9.40 -15.80 11.82
N ASN A 484 10.15 -16.79 12.28
CA ASN A 484 9.78 -17.67 13.41
C ASN A 484 8.35 -18.24 13.32
N VAL A 485 7.88 -18.51 12.11
CA VAL A 485 6.64 -19.25 11.83
C VAL A 485 7.01 -20.68 11.52
N ASP A 486 6.75 -21.61 12.45
CA ASP A 486 7.19 -23.00 12.36
C ASP A 486 6.07 -23.92 11.86
N PHE A 487 5.05 -23.36 11.20
CA PHE A 487 3.96 -24.14 10.65
C PHE A 487 3.56 -23.67 9.24
N MET A 488 2.99 -24.58 8.47
CA MET A 488 2.23 -24.24 7.27
C MET A 488 0.87 -24.94 7.30
N ILE A 489 -0.16 -24.26 6.79
CA ILE A 489 -1.53 -24.75 6.69
C ILE A 489 -1.97 -24.70 5.24
N MET A 490 -2.36 -25.85 4.70
CA MET A 490 -2.79 -26.00 3.30
C MET A 490 -4.18 -26.61 3.24
N ASP A 491 -5.10 -25.90 2.60
CA ASP A 491 -6.39 -26.48 2.24
C ASP A 491 -6.22 -27.54 1.14
N ASN A 492 -7.10 -28.55 1.11
CA ASN A 492 -7.04 -29.63 0.11
C ASN A 492 -7.06 -29.13 -1.33
N LYS A 493 -7.54 -27.91 -1.58
CA LYS A 493 -7.48 -27.28 -2.91
C LYS A 493 -6.05 -27.10 -3.44
N VAL A 494 -5.06 -26.96 -2.56
CA VAL A 494 -3.63 -26.93 -2.95
C VAL A 494 -3.18 -28.31 -3.44
N LEU A 495 -3.84 -29.39 -3.00
CA LEU A 495 -3.51 -30.76 -3.39
C LEU A 495 -4.22 -31.16 -4.69
N GLU A 496 -5.26 -30.46 -5.10
CA GLU A 496 -6.02 -30.76 -6.32
C GLU A 496 -5.15 -30.73 -7.58
N GLY A 497 -5.26 -31.76 -8.40
CA GLY A 497 -4.53 -31.89 -9.66
C GLY A 497 -3.08 -32.33 -9.53
N ILE A 498 -2.55 -32.48 -8.31
CA ILE A 498 -1.26 -33.14 -8.07
C ILE A 498 -1.52 -34.66 -8.01
N ALA A 499 -0.77 -35.43 -8.74
CA ALA A 499 -0.99 -36.88 -8.78
C ALA A 499 -0.65 -37.53 -7.42
N SER A 500 -1.40 -38.55 -7.03
CA SER A 500 -1.29 -39.20 -5.71
C SER A 500 0.10 -39.80 -5.44
N ASN A 501 0.81 -40.27 -6.49
CA ASN A 501 2.20 -40.72 -6.36
C ASN A 501 3.14 -39.57 -6.07
N GLN A 502 2.89 -38.39 -6.64
CA GLN A 502 3.68 -37.18 -6.38
C GLN A 502 3.46 -36.71 -4.95
N LEU A 503 2.21 -36.65 -4.48
CA LEU A 503 1.90 -36.32 -3.09
C LEU A 503 2.52 -37.32 -2.11
N ALA A 504 2.49 -38.62 -2.42
CA ALA A 504 3.10 -39.64 -1.59
C ALA A 504 4.63 -39.43 -1.48
N ASN A 505 5.30 -39.13 -2.58
CA ASN A 505 6.73 -38.83 -2.60
C ASN A 505 7.05 -37.58 -1.77
N TYR A 506 6.28 -36.51 -1.96
CA TYR A 506 6.44 -35.28 -1.19
C TYR A 506 6.26 -35.51 0.32
N PHE A 507 5.20 -36.25 0.74
CA PHE A 507 4.99 -36.53 2.15
C PHE A 507 6.10 -37.41 2.74
N LYS A 508 6.66 -38.37 1.98
CA LYS A 508 7.83 -39.13 2.40
C LYS A 508 9.04 -38.25 2.60
N ALA A 509 9.30 -37.35 1.66
CA ALA A 509 10.48 -36.49 1.68
C ALA A 509 10.47 -35.51 2.88
N ILE A 510 9.31 -34.95 3.22
CA ILE A 510 9.21 -34.01 4.34
C ILE A 510 8.89 -34.72 5.68
N HIS A 511 8.55 -36.00 5.67
CA HIS A 511 8.39 -36.80 6.89
C HIS A 511 9.72 -36.98 7.58
N GLY A 512 9.92 -36.36 8.73
CA GLY A 512 11.21 -36.38 9.45
C GLY A 512 12.04 -35.10 9.33
N THR A 513 11.54 -34.10 8.59
CA THR A 513 12.07 -32.71 8.68
C THR A 513 11.54 -32.10 9.98
N ASP A 514 12.31 -32.23 11.01
CA ASP A 514 11.85 -32.42 12.39
C ASP A 514 11.30 -31.23 13.17
N ASP A 515 11.45 -30.02 12.69
CA ASP A 515 11.14 -28.85 13.54
C ASP A 515 9.85 -28.12 13.19
N PHE A 516 9.19 -28.48 12.08
CA PHE A 516 8.05 -27.79 11.55
C PHE A 516 6.74 -28.57 11.68
N GLN A 517 5.60 -27.84 11.65
CA GLN A 517 4.27 -28.40 11.59
C GLN A 517 3.69 -28.27 10.19
N TYR A 518 3.18 -29.37 9.67
CA TYR A 518 2.53 -29.46 8.36
C TYR A 518 1.07 -29.80 8.55
N ILE A 519 0.18 -28.80 8.44
CA ILE A 519 -1.25 -28.96 8.66
C ILE A 519 -1.96 -28.99 7.33
N PHE A 520 -2.61 -30.10 7.01
CA PHE A 520 -3.31 -30.30 5.76
C PHE A 520 -4.78 -30.65 6.02
N THR A 521 -5.69 -30.07 5.25
CA THR A 521 -7.01 -30.68 5.08
C THR A 521 -6.97 -31.67 3.95
N ILE A 522 -7.60 -32.83 4.10
CA ILE A 522 -7.56 -33.92 3.14
C ILE A 522 -8.91 -34.62 3.01
N ASN A 523 -9.24 -35.13 1.82
CA ASN A 523 -10.49 -35.83 1.56
C ASN A 523 -10.27 -37.34 1.56
N GLN A 524 -11.37 -38.09 1.72
CA GLN A 524 -11.36 -39.56 1.72
C GLN A 524 -10.73 -40.15 0.44
N ASN A 525 -11.01 -39.55 -0.73
CA ASN A 525 -10.46 -40.04 -1.99
C ASN A 525 -8.95 -39.96 -2.03
N GLU A 526 -8.39 -38.80 -1.62
CA GLU A 526 -6.93 -38.60 -1.53
C GLU A 526 -6.31 -39.55 -0.50
N LEU A 527 -6.99 -39.78 0.66
CA LEU A 527 -6.52 -40.74 1.66
C LEU A 527 -6.45 -42.16 1.10
N ASN A 528 -7.48 -42.60 0.37
CA ASN A 528 -7.55 -43.94 -0.23
C ASN A 528 -6.43 -44.11 -1.28
N GLU A 529 -6.22 -43.12 -2.11
CA GLU A 529 -5.15 -43.12 -3.12
C GLU A 529 -3.76 -43.13 -2.47
N LEU A 530 -3.53 -42.28 -1.47
CA LEU A 530 -2.28 -42.24 -0.71
C LEU A 530 -2.01 -43.56 0.02
N LYS A 531 -3.04 -44.21 0.55
CA LYS A 531 -2.91 -45.53 1.17
C LYS A 531 -2.31 -46.56 0.19
N THR A 532 -2.77 -46.51 -1.04
CA THR A 532 -2.27 -47.41 -2.10
C THR A 532 -0.83 -47.06 -2.49
N LYS A 533 -0.46 -45.76 -2.49
CA LYS A 533 0.87 -45.28 -2.94
C LYS A 533 1.93 -45.35 -1.85
N LEU A 534 1.58 -45.14 -0.60
CA LEU A 534 2.51 -45.18 0.54
C LEU A 534 2.71 -46.61 1.08
N GLY A 535 1.76 -47.53 0.85
CA GLY A 535 1.88 -48.92 1.33
C GLY A 535 2.06 -48.97 2.85
N ASP A 536 3.12 -49.63 3.31
CA ASP A 536 3.41 -49.82 4.73
C ASP A 536 3.70 -48.52 5.47
N GLU A 537 4.18 -47.48 4.78
CA GLU A 537 4.50 -46.17 5.37
C GLU A 537 3.25 -45.30 5.59
N TYR A 538 2.08 -45.70 5.02
CA TYR A 538 0.83 -44.94 5.15
C TYR A 538 0.47 -44.71 6.62
N LYS A 539 0.65 -45.71 7.47
CA LYS A 539 0.30 -45.63 8.88
C LYS A 539 1.10 -44.53 9.57
N SER A 540 2.42 -44.55 9.44
CA SER A 540 3.32 -43.58 10.13
C SER A 540 3.21 -42.18 9.56
N ILE A 541 3.00 -42.02 8.25
CA ILE A 541 2.95 -40.71 7.59
C ILE A 541 1.56 -40.09 7.71
N ILE A 542 0.50 -40.86 7.51
CA ILE A 542 -0.88 -40.31 7.40
C ILE A 542 -1.73 -40.72 8.60
N GLU A 543 -1.96 -42.02 8.82
CA GLU A 543 -2.98 -42.52 9.74
C GLU A 543 -2.74 -42.07 11.19
N ASP A 544 -1.53 -42.22 11.69
CA ASP A 544 -1.13 -41.81 13.07
C ASP A 544 -1.10 -40.29 13.23
N ASN A 545 -1.22 -39.53 12.15
CA ASN A 545 -1.17 -38.07 12.12
C ASN A 545 -2.53 -37.44 11.74
N ILE A 546 -3.61 -38.21 11.66
CA ILE A 546 -4.97 -37.67 11.57
C ILE A 546 -5.36 -37.13 12.96
N VAL A 547 -5.39 -35.83 13.09
CA VAL A 547 -5.73 -35.13 14.35
C VAL A 547 -7.22 -34.87 14.49
N LEU A 548 -7.96 -34.88 13.36
CA LEU A 548 -9.40 -34.73 13.34
C LEU A 548 -9.99 -35.46 12.13
N ASP A 549 -10.98 -36.35 12.37
CA ASP A 549 -11.80 -36.98 11.32
C ASP A 549 -13.22 -36.41 11.35
N LEU A 550 -13.58 -35.72 10.27
CA LEU A 550 -14.88 -35.12 10.04
C LEU A 550 -15.63 -35.96 9.01
N ASN A 551 -16.96 -36.13 9.18
CA ASN A 551 -17.76 -36.92 8.27
C ASN A 551 -19.20 -36.42 8.17
N ASP A 552 -19.93 -37.00 7.23
CA ASP A 552 -21.31 -36.67 6.89
C ASP A 552 -22.37 -37.59 7.56
N SER A 553 -21.98 -38.40 8.54
CA SER A 553 -22.92 -39.32 9.22
C SER A 553 -24.03 -38.63 10.03
N GLY A 554 -24.04 -37.31 10.06
CA GLY A 554 -24.99 -36.46 10.75
C GLY A 554 -24.30 -35.25 11.33
N ASP A 555 -25.00 -34.47 12.14
CA ASP A 555 -24.45 -33.26 12.74
C ASP A 555 -23.23 -33.54 13.65
N SER A 556 -23.27 -34.65 14.39
CA SER A 556 -22.13 -35.07 15.23
C SER A 556 -20.84 -35.37 14.44
N GLY A 557 -20.96 -35.63 13.13
CA GLY A 557 -19.79 -35.83 12.25
C GLY A 557 -19.04 -34.56 11.88
N LYS A 558 -19.72 -33.42 11.92
CA LYS A 558 -19.19 -32.10 11.47
C LYS A 558 -18.39 -31.38 12.55
N LEU A 559 -17.57 -30.40 12.15
CA LEU A 559 -16.72 -29.60 13.04
C LEU A 559 -17.53 -28.85 14.12
N LEU A 560 -18.67 -28.27 13.75
CA LEU A 560 -19.55 -27.48 14.62
C LEU A 560 -20.82 -28.24 15.05
N GLY A 561 -21.01 -29.47 14.65
CA GLY A 561 -22.33 -30.14 14.78
C GLY A 561 -23.37 -29.53 13.82
N THR A 562 -23.02 -28.69 12.88
CA THR A 562 -23.86 -28.06 11.88
C THR A 562 -23.04 -27.64 10.67
N THR A 563 -23.70 -27.29 9.57
CA THR A 563 -23.04 -26.75 8.37
C THR A 563 -23.21 -25.23 8.35
N ILE A 564 -22.11 -24.51 8.10
CA ILE A 564 -22.12 -23.07 7.85
C ILE A 564 -21.56 -22.82 6.45
N GLU A 565 -22.29 -22.08 5.65
CA GLU A 565 -21.81 -21.57 4.39
C GLU A 565 -20.92 -20.36 4.66
N LEU A 566 -19.69 -20.41 4.17
CA LEU A 566 -18.72 -19.32 4.28
C LEU A 566 -18.61 -18.62 2.93
N ASP A 567 -18.83 -17.31 2.91
CA ASP A 567 -18.44 -16.49 1.76
C ASP A 567 -16.94 -16.16 1.87
N LEU A 568 -16.12 -16.97 1.17
CA LEU A 568 -14.68 -16.79 1.09
C LEU A 568 -14.29 -15.84 -0.06
N GLN A 569 -15.25 -15.14 -0.68
CA GLN A 569 -14.95 -14.15 -1.71
C GLN A 569 -14.29 -12.92 -1.04
N GLU A 570 -13.09 -12.63 -1.47
CA GLU A 570 -12.40 -11.39 -1.09
C GLU A 570 -13.12 -10.21 -1.76
N LYS A 571 -13.72 -9.32 -0.95
CA LYS A 571 -14.26 -8.04 -1.41
C LYS A 571 -13.14 -7.03 -1.64
#